data_3510ec0ac41c2b5a6a2d05dd0e7a657e
#
_entry.id   3510ec0ac41c2b5a6a2d05dd0e7a657e
#
_cell.length_a   1.000
_cell.length_b   1.000
_cell.length_c   1.000
_cell.angle_alpha   90.00
_cell.angle_beta   90.00
_cell.angle_gamma   90.00
#
_symmetry.space_group_name_H-M   'P 1'
#
loop_
_entity.id
_entity.type
_entity.pdbx_description
1 polymer ?
#
loop_
_entity_poly.entity_id
_entity_poly.type
_entity_poly.pdbx_seq_one_letter_code
_entity_poly.pdbx_strand_id
1 'polypeptide(L)'
;MIEYNIPDLPLLYDFETREILRQVNRANRKLAELKGVALTIPNEQILINSLTLQEAKDSSEIENIVTTQDDLYKAELNLKETVINASAKEVLSYRQAMQKGFSLVRDKKLLTLNYIKQIQEVLENNKGGFRAGPGTVLQNQRKEVVYRPPQSKVQIEQLMHNLEQYINEPDMQDIDPLIKMAIIHHQFESIHPFYDGNGRTGRIISILYLVINNLLDLPVLYLSRYITHNKGEYYRLIQSIRDAGADNQAEWEKWILFMLKVVEETAEETIRLVKGISQLMSEYKNILRPLFGRQYKHELLNNLFFHPYTKIEFIQQDMLVQRKTATKYLDMIVETGLLEKVKIKHTNYYMNVRLIELFMNRELPIENNNTEIIESISSV
;
A
#
# COMPACT_ATOMS: atom_id res chain seq x y z
N MET A 1 12.91 -27.52 19.03
CA MET A 1 11.94 -26.71 18.29
C MET A 1 10.66 -27.55 18.24
N ILE A 2 9.55 -27.04 18.75
CA ILE A 2 8.24 -27.72 18.63
C ILE A 2 7.86 -27.60 17.16
N GLU A 3 7.47 -28.69 16.53
CA GLU A 3 6.98 -28.68 15.14
C GLU A 3 5.57 -28.06 15.18
N TYR A 4 5.41 -26.87 14.55
CA TYR A 4 4.12 -26.21 14.46
C TYR A 4 3.28 -26.91 13.39
N ASN A 5 2.24 -27.61 13.83
CA ASN A 5 1.24 -28.17 12.93
C ASN A 5 0.23 -27.08 12.57
N ILE A 6 0.26 -26.61 11.31
CA ILE A 6 -0.67 -25.59 10.82
C ILE A 6 -2.09 -26.19 10.82
N PRO A 7 -3.04 -25.57 11.53
CA PRO A 7 -4.41 -26.08 11.58
C PRO A 7 -5.15 -25.83 10.27
N ASP A 8 -6.13 -26.66 9.94
CA ASP A 8 -7.12 -26.31 8.94
C ASP A 8 -8.04 -25.20 9.48
N LEU A 9 -8.47 -24.31 8.59
CA LEU A 9 -9.43 -23.27 8.92
C LEU A 9 -10.87 -23.79 8.64
N PRO A 10 -11.85 -23.35 9.41
CA PRO A 10 -11.82 -22.32 10.47
C PRO A 10 -11.22 -22.82 11.78
N LEU A 11 -10.63 -21.91 12.56
CA LEU A 11 -10.26 -22.18 13.95
C LEU A 11 -11.53 -22.28 14.81
N LEU A 12 -11.58 -23.29 15.67
CA LEU A 12 -12.75 -23.60 16.49
C LEU A 12 -12.81 -22.81 17.83
N TYR A 13 -12.43 -21.52 17.78
CA TYR A 13 -12.46 -20.65 18.97
C TYR A 13 -13.47 -19.52 18.81
N ASP A 14 -14.01 -19.08 19.94
CA ASP A 14 -14.75 -17.84 20.01
C ASP A 14 -13.76 -16.67 20.20
N PHE A 15 -13.51 -15.94 19.11
CA PHE A 15 -12.67 -14.75 19.13
C PHE A 15 -13.44 -13.47 19.38
N GLU A 16 -14.77 -13.51 19.52
CA GLU A 16 -15.58 -12.32 19.75
C GLU A 16 -15.63 -11.93 21.24
N THR A 17 -14.45 -11.94 21.86
CA THR A 17 -14.30 -11.44 23.23
C THR A 17 -14.61 -9.94 23.32
N ARG A 18 -15.00 -9.48 24.49
CA ARG A 18 -15.35 -8.06 24.72
C ARG A 18 -14.21 -7.12 24.33
N GLU A 19 -12.96 -7.52 24.48
CA GLU A 19 -11.78 -6.72 24.14
C GLU A 19 -11.61 -6.65 22.62
N ILE A 20 -11.68 -7.78 21.94
CA ILE A 20 -11.57 -7.86 20.47
C ILE A 20 -12.72 -7.09 19.82
N LEU A 21 -13.97 -7.27 20.24
CA LEU A 21 -15.11 -6.55 19.69
C LEU A 21 -15.01 -5.02 19.86
N ARG A 22 -14.45 -4.55 20.98
CA ARG A 22 -14.17 -3.12 21.15
C ARG A 22 -13.12 -2.61 20.15
N GLN A 23 -12.07 -3.39 19.92
CA GLN A 23 -11.03 -3.03 18.96
C GLN A 23 -11.52 -3.13 17.53
N VAL A 24 -12.31 -4.14 17.18
CA VAL A 24 -13.03 -4.27 15.90
C VAL A 24 -13.87 -3.01 15.62
N ASN A 25 -14.66 -2.57 16.60
CA ASN A 25 -15.48 -1.37 16.43
C ASN A 25 -14.65 -0.11 16.15
N ARG A 26 -13.49 0.06 16.80
CA ARG A 26 -12.58 1.18 16.53
C ARG A 26 -12.00 1.12 15.12
N ALA A 27 -11.49 -0.04 14.72
CA ALA A 27 -10.90 -0.26 13.41
C ALA A 27 -11.95 -0.06 12.28
N ASN A 28 -13.14 -0.64 12.42
CA ASN A 28 -14.22 -0.48 11.44
C ASN A 28 -14.66 0.98 11.29
N ARG A 29 -14.74 1.75 12.39
CA ARG A 29 -15.04 3.20 12.31
C ARG A 29 -14.01 3.96 11.51
N LYS A 30 -12.71 3.67 11.70
CA LYS A 30 -11.63 4.32 10.96
C LYS A 30 -11.63 3.91 9.49
N LEU A 31 -11.89 2.65 9.18
CA LEU A 31 -12.03 2.20 7.78
C LEU A 31 -13.23 2.87 7.09
N ALA A 32 -14.37 2.98 7.76
CA ALA A 32 -15.54 3.65 7.21
C ALA A 32 -15.28 5.16 6.97
N GLU A 33 -14.56 5.85 7.89
CA GLU A 33 -14.11 7.23 7.68
C GLU A 33 -13.15 7.32 6.49
N LEU A 34 -12.15 6.42 6.40
CA LEU A 34 -11.21 6.38 5.28
C LEU A 34 -11.91 6.19 3.94
N LYS A 35 -12.84 5.23 3.88
CA LYS A 35 -13.66 4.96 2.69
C LYS A 35 -14.42 6.23 2.24
N GLY A 36 -15.05 6.94 3.17
CA GLY A 36 -15.76 8.20 2.89
C GLY A 36 -14.83 9.33 2.45
N VAL A 37 -13.68 9.50 3.12
CA VAL A 37 -12.71 10.57 2.80
C VAL A 37 -12.05 10.32 1.44
N ALA A 38 -11.78 9.07 1.06
CA ALA A 38 -11.20 8.73 -0.24
C ALA A 38 -12.04 9.25 -1.42
N LEU A 39 -13.37 9.31 -1.27
CA LEU A 39 -14.27 9.86 -2.30
C LEU A 39 -14.12 11.38 -2.51
N THR A 40 -13.44 12.10 -1.63
CA THR A 40 -13.17 13.55 -1.81
C THR A 40 -12.13 13.82 -2.90
N ILE A 41 -11.37 12.83 -3.32
CA ILE A 41 -10.40 12.94 -4.41
C ILE A 41 -11.10 12.54 -5.72
N PRO A 42 -11.31 13.47 -6.66
CA PRO A 42 -12.12 13.21 -7.87
C PRO A 42 -11.56 12.10 -8.78
N ASN A 43 -10.25 11.94 -8.80
CA ASN A 43 -9.58 10.91 -9.58
C ASN A 43 -8.97 9.85 -8.63
N GLU A 44 -9.65 8.71 -8.50
CA GLU A 44 -9.20 7.59 -7.65
C GLU A 44 -7.78 7.11 -7.97
N GLN A 45 -7.33 7.26 -9.22
CA GLN A 45 -6.01 6.83 -9.64
C GLN A 45 -4.88 7.60 -8.94
N ILE A 46 -5.14 8.85 -8.50
CA ILE A 46 -4.18 9.61 -7.70
C ILE A 46 -3.91 8.87 -6.39
N LEU A 47 -4.97 8.44 -5.68
CA LEU A 47 -4.83 7.70 -4.43
C LEU A 47 -4.21 6.32 -4.66
N ILE A 48 -4.71 5.57 -5.64
CA ILE A 48 -4.19 4.23 -5.95
C ILE A 48 -2.69 4.33 -6.26
N ASN A 49 -2.26 5.28 -7.10
CA ASN A 49 -0.86 5.41 -7.46
C ASN A 49 0.02 5.83 -6.27
N SER A 50 -0.39 6.87 -5.55
CA SER A 50 0.42 7.45 -4.49
C SER A 50 0.46 6.56 -3.23
N LEU A 51 -0.70 6.08 -2.77
CA LEU A 51 -0.78 5.32 -1.52
C LEU A 51 -0.24 3.89 -1.67
N THR A 52 -0.46 3.24 -2.83
CA THR A 52 0.16 1.94 -3.07
C THR A 52 1.69 2.03 -3.21
N LEU A 53 2.24 3.17 -3.64
CA LEU A 53 3.69 3.37 -3.65
C LEU A 53 4.25 3.51 -2.23
N GLN A 54 3.53 4.21 -1.33
CA GLN A 54 3.94 4.33 0.07
C GLN A 54 3.86 2.96 0.78
N GLU A 55 2.77 2.23 0.59
CA GLU A 55 2.64 0.86 1.10
C GLU A 55 3.77 -0.04 0.57
N ALA A 56 4.06 0.03 -0.73
CA ALA A 56 5.12 -0.73 -1.35
C ALA A 56 6.50 -0.46 -0.74
N LYS A 57 6.79 0.80 -0.43
CA LYS A 57 8.04 1.22 0.20
C LYS A 57 8.16 0.61 1.61
N ASP A 58 7.18 0.84 2.47
CA ASP A 58 7.24 0.35 3.85
C ASP A 58 7.14 -1.18 3.92
N SER A 59 6.35 -1.82 3.05
CA SER A 59 6.28 -3.27 2.95
C SER A 59 7.62 -3.91 2.56
N SER A 60 8.35 -3.27 1.65
CA SER A 60 9.69 -3.72 1.26
C SER A 60 10.71 -3.47 2.37
N GLU A 61 10.57 -2.39 3.13
CA GLU A 61 11.44 -2.08 4.28
C GLU A 61 11.32 -3.11 5.41
N ILE A 62 10.14 -3.73 5.60
CA ILE A 62 9.97 -4.86 6.52
C ILE A 62 10.93 -6.01 6.15
N GLU A 63 11.13 -6.24 4.85
CA GLU A 63 12.04 -7.26 4.31
C GLU A 63 13.50 -6.74 4.13
N ASN A 64 13.84 -5.59 4.75
CA ASN A 64 15.14 -4.92 4.67
C ASN A 64 15.51 -4.41 3.25
N ILE A 65 14.54 -4.22 2.38
CA ILE A 65 14.71 -3.59 1.05
C ILE A 65 14.46 -2.09 1.23
N VAL A 66 15.56 -1.34 1.44
CA VAL A 66 15.49 0.10 1.75
C VAL A 66 15.70 0.92 0.49
N THR A 67 14.87 1.94 0.29
CA THR A 67 14.98 2.90 -0.81
C THR A 67 14.50 4.29 -0.38
N THR A 68 14.98 5.32 -1.06
CA THR A 68 14.53 6.70 -0.83
C THR A 68 13.33 7.04 -1.69
N GLN A 69 12.55 8.03 -1.27
CA GLN A 69 11.41 8.53 -2.04
C GLN A 69 11.86 9.08 -3.40
N ASP A 70 13.00 9.75 -3.43
CA ASP A 70 13.60 10.31 -4.63
C ASP A 70 14.00 9.21 -5.65
N ASP A 71 14.61 8.11 -5.16
CA ASP A 71 14.96 6.97 -6.01
C ASP A 71 13.71 6.32 -6.63
N LEU A 72 12.60 6.24 -5.87
CA LEU A 72 11.34 5.69 -6.36
C LEU A 72 10.75 6.56 -7.48
N TYR A 73 10.67 7.87 -7.28
CA TYR A 73 10.13 8.75 -8.32
C TYR A 73 11.05 8.79 -9.55
N LYS A 74 12.36 8.77 -9.39
CA LYS A 74 13.31 8.66 -10.51
C LYS A 74 13.16 7.34 -11.26
N ALA A 75 12.96 6.23 -10.55
CA ALA A 75 12.72 4.93 -11.15
C ALA A 75 11.39 4.87 -11.92
N GLU A 76 10.33 5.48 -11.36
CA GLU A 76 9.01 5.59 -12.01
C GLU A 76 9.07 6.35 -13.36
N LEU A 77 9.94 7.35 -13.44
CA LEU A 77 10.14 8.12 -14.67
C LEU A 77 10.80 7.32 -15.80
N ASN A 78 11.18 6.05 -15.57
CA ASN A 78 11.87 5.20 -16.55
C ASN A 78 13.05 5.92 -17.22
N LEU A 79 13.92 6.51 -16.42
CA LEU A 79 15.11 7.18 -16.93
C LEU A 79 16.04 6.13 -17.55
N LYS A 80 15.93 5.90 -18.86
CA LYS A 80 16.67 4.89 -19.65
C LYS A 80 18.19 4.89 -19.40
N GLU A 81 18.70 5.95 -18.80
CA GLU A 81 20.12 6.16 -18.54
C GLU A 81 20.50 6.19 -17.06
N THR A 82 19.55 6.05 -16.14
CA THR A 82 19.84 5.95 -14.71
C THR A 82 19.90 4.48 -14.34
N VAL A 83 20.95 4.07 -13.65
CA VAL A 83 20.98 2.75 -13.02
C VAL A 83 19.87 2.76 -11.96
N ILE A 84 18.75 2.10 -12.27
CA ILE A 84 17.66 1.96 -11.32
C ILE A 84 18.21 1.09 -10.20
N ASN A 85 18.17 1.60 -8.97
CA ASN A 85 18.51 0.86 -7.78
C ASN A 85 17.65 -0.41 -7.70
N ALA A 86 18.26 -1.57 -7.41
CA ALA A 86 17.56 -2.84 -7.29
C ALA A 86 16.39 -2.75 -6.29
N SER A 87 16.60 -2.12 -5.14
CA SER A 87 15.57 -1.88 -4.13
C SER A 87 14.39 -1.06 -4.68
N ALA A 88 14.66 -0.01 -5.45
CA ALA A 88 13.58 0.79 -6.07
C ALA A 88 12.78 -0.04 -7.09
N LYS A 89 13.42 -0.93 -7.83
CA LYS A 89 12.74 -1.84 -8.76
C LYS A 89 11.81 -2.80 -8.02
N GLU A 90 12.25 -3.36 -6.90
CA GLU A 90 11.44 -4.26 -6.07
C GLU A 90 10.21 -3.54 -5.47
N VAL A 91 10.38 -2.30 -5.00
CA VAL A 91 9.25 -1.49 -4.52
C VAL A 91 8.25 -1.20 -5.65
N LEU A 92 8.73 -0.89 -6.86
CA LEU A 92 7.83 -0.70 -8.00
C LEU A 92 7.12 -1.99 -8.42
N SER A 93 7.79 -3.14 -8.33
CA SER A 93 7.17 -4.46 -8.57
C SER A 93 6.06 -4.75 -7.55
N TYR A 94 6.26 -4.42 -6.26
CA TYR A 94 5.19 -4.52 -5.26
C TYR A 94 3.98 -3.66 -5.62
N ARG A 95 4.17 -2.39 -5.99
CA ARG A 95 3.07 -1.53 -6.42
C ARG A 95 2.32 -2.12 -7.61
N GLN A 96 3.05 -2.64 -8.60
CA GLN A 96 2.43 -3.30 -9.76
C GLN A 96 1.66 -4.56 -9.35
N ALA A 97 2.19 -5.35 -8.42
CA ALA A 97 1.53 -6.54 -7.89
C ALA A 97 0.22 -6.17 -7.14
N MET A 98 0.22 -5.11 -6.33
CA MET A 98 -0.97 -4.59 -5.67
C MET A 98 -2.02 -4.12 -6.69
N GLN A 99 -1.63 -3.34 -7.69
CA GLN A 99 -2.54 -2.87 -8.76
C GLN A 99 -3.09 -4.03 -9.57
N LYS A 100 -2.26 -5.02 -9.90
CA LYS A 100 -2.69 -6.26 -10.57
C LYS A 100 -3.70 -7.01 -9.72
N GLY A 101 -3.41 -7.23 -8.44
CA GLY A 101 -4.31 -7.88 -7.48
C GLY A 101 -5.65 -7.17 -7.40
N PHE A 102 -5.63 -5.85 -7.23
CA PHE A 102 -6.85 -5.05 -7.20
C PHE A 102 -7.68 -5.17 -8.48
N SER A 103 -7.05 -5.13 -9.65
CA SER A 103 -7.75 -5.31 -10.92
C SER A 103 -8.42 -6.69 -11.06
N LEU A 104 -7.85 -7.73 -10.45
CA LEU A 104 -8.39 -9.09 -10.47
C LEU A 104 -9.59 -9.28 -9.53
N VAL A 105 -9.57 -8.61 -8.36
CA VAL A 105 -10.61 -8.82 -7.33
C VAL A 105 -11.74 -7.80 -7.37
N ARG A 106 -11.52 -6.63 -7.98
CA ARG A 106 -12.45 -5.48 -7.94
C ARG A 106 -13.87 -5.85 -8.32
N ASP A 107 -14.04 -6.55 -9.43
CA ASP A 107 -15.37 -6.86 -9.97
C ASP A 107 -15.93 -8.19 -9.46
N LYS A 108 -15.09 -9.19 -9.31
CA LYS A 108 -15.51 -10.56 -8.96
C LYS A 108 -15.63 -10.79 -7.46
N LYS A 109 -15.00 -9.94 -6.63
CA LYS A 109 -14.97 -10.06 -5.16
C LYS A 109 -14.51 -11.45 -4.68
N LEU A 110 -13.56 -12.04 -5.39
CA LEU A 110 -12.96 -13.33 -5.08
C LEU A 110 -11.44 -13.23 -5.15
N LEU A 111 -10.75 -13.96 -4.26
CA LEU A 111 -9.30 -14.09 -4.28
C LEU A 111 -8.91 -15.57 -4.41
N THR A 112 -8.61 -16.01 -5.63
CA THR A 112 -8.28 -17.41 -5.93
C THR A 112 -6.78 -17.65 -5.82
N LEU A 113 -6.38 -18.92 -5.65
CA LEU A 113 -4.97 -19.35 -5.70
C LEU A 113 -4.28 -18.91 -6.99
N ASN A 114 -5.01 -18.91 -8.11
CA ASN A 114 -4.48 -18.44 -9.38
C ASN A 114 -4.19 -16.93 -9.34
N TYR A 115 -5.04 -16.14 -8.69
CA TYR A 115 -4.80 -14.71 -8.53
C TYR A 115 -3.62 -14.43 -7.59
N ILE A 116 -3.51 -15.17 -6.48
CA ILE A 116 -2.38 -15.09 -5.56
C ILE A 116 -1.06 -15.39 -6.28
N LYS A 117 -1.02 -16.44 -7.12
CA LYS A 117 0.15 -16.77 -7.94
C LYS A 117 0.48 -15.67 -8.96
N GLN A 118 -0.52 -15.08 -9.62
CA GLN A 118 -0.30 -13.95 -10.54
C GLN A 118 0.22 -12.69 -9.83
N ILE A 119 -0.24 -12.42 -8.61
CA ILE A 119 0.26 -11.31 -7.78
C ILE A 119 1.73 -11.53 -7.45
N GLN A 120 2.09 -12.73 -6.97
CA GLN A 120 3.47 -13.07 -6.63
C GLN A 120 4.38 -13.10 -7.86
N GLU A 121 3.88 -13.56 -9.01
CA GLU A 121 4.61 -13.54 -10.30
C GLU A 121 5.02 -12.10 -10.68
N VAL A 122 4.11 -11.13 -10.52
CA VAL A 122 4.42 -9.71 -10.77
C VAL A 122 5.39 -9.17 -9.73
N LEU A 123 5.21 -9.53 -8.46
CA LEU A 123 6.03 -9.08 -7.35
C LEU A 123 7.51 -9.49 -7.53
N GLU A 124 7.75 -10.77 -7.83
CA GLU A 124 9.08 -11.36 -7.91
C GLU A 124 9.63 -11.43 -9.35
N ASN A 125 8.81 -11.04 -10.31
CA ASN A 125 9.14 -11.14 -11.73
C ASN A 125 9.58 -12.57 -12.13
N ASN A 126 8.92 -13.57 -11.58
CA ASN A 126 9.16 -14.99 -11.89
C ASN A 126 7.85 -15.80 -11.89
N LYS A 127 7.88 -16.96 -12.55
CA LYS A 127 6.72 -17.88 -12.68
C LYS A 127 6.89 -19.17 -11.88
N GLY A 128 7.58 -19.11 -10.74
CA GLY A 128 7.90 -20.29 -9.95
C GLY A 128 6.69 -21.02 -9.36
N GLY A 129 5.59 -20.30 -9.09
CA GLY A 129 4.42 -20.84 -8.40
C GLY A 129 4.76 -21.27 -6.97
N PHE A 130 3.96 -22.18 -6.40
CA PHE A 130 4.24 -22.72 -5.06
C PHE A 130 5.51 -23.56 -5.07
N ARG A 131 6.31 -23.43 -4.00
CA ARG A 131 7.54 -24.20 -3.84
C ARG A 131 7.27 -25.71 -3.82
N ALA A 132 8.15 -26.44 -4.47
CA ALA A 132 7.99 -27.88 -4.66
C ALA A 132 8.99 -28.72 -3.85
N GLY A 133 10.13 -28.12 -3.47
CA GLY A 133 11.22 -28.80 -2.78
C GLY A 133 11.26 -28.53 -1.28
N PRO A 134 11.85 -29.43 -0.49
CA PRO A 134 12.15 -29.22 0.91
C PRO A 134 13.32 -28.25 1.11
N GLY A 135 13.58 -27.86 2.38
CA GLY A 135 14.74 -27.07 2.76
C GLY A 135 14.45 -25.62 3.12
N THR A 136 13.25 -25.11 2.87
CA THR A 136 12.85 -23.76 3.29
C THR A 136 12.81 -23.66 4.81
N VAL A 137 13.49 -22.68 5.36
CA VAL A 137 13.49 -22.34 6.79
C VAL A 137 13.44 -20.83 6.95
N LEU A 138 12.76 -20.37 8.01
CA LEU A 138 12.81 -18.97 8.42
C LEU A 138 13.87 -18.80 9.49
N GLN A 139 14.68 -17.75 9.36
CA GLN A 139 15.80 -17.47 10.24
C GLN A 139 15.65 -16.06 10.84
N ASN A 140 16.12 -15.91 12.08
CA ASN A 140 16.26 -14.61 12.71
C ASN A 140 17.54 -13.88 12.21
N GLN A 141 17.78 -12.66 12.71
CA GLN A 141 18.96 -11.86 12.36
C GLN A 141 20.29 -12.55 12.71
N ARG A 142 20.29 -13.51 13.65
CA ARG A 142 21.46 -14.31 14.03
C ARG A 142 21.65 -15.58 13.19
N LYS A 143 20.83 -15.72 12.10
CA LYS A 143 20.79 -16.92 11.24
C LYS A 143 20.36 -18.20 11.98
N GLU A 144 19.72 -18.08 13.13
CA GLU A 144 19.13 -19.21 13.83
C GLU A 144 17.76 -19.52 13.21
N VAL A 145 17.49 -20.83 12.99
CA VAL A 145 16.20 -21.26 12.43
C VAL A 145 15.13 -21.07 13.50
N VAL A 146 14.16 -20.21 13.22
CA VAL A 146 13.04 -19.91 14.11
C VAL A 146 11.76 -20.67 13.73
N TYR A 147 11.63 -21.01 12.45
CA TYR A 147 10.46 -21.73 11.96
C TYR A 147 10.78 -22.59 10.72
N ARG A 148 10.14 -23.75 10.64
CA ARG A 148 10.14 -24.63 9.45
C ARG A 148 8.74 -24.75 8.89
N PRO A 149 8.41 -24.04 7.79
CA PRO A 149 7.13 -24.18 7.14
C PRO A 149 6.97 -25.56 6.50
N PRO A 150 5.76 -25.95 6.01
CA PRO A 150 5.52 -27.20 5.34
C PRO A 150 6.56 -27.50 4.27
N GLN A 151 7.09 -28.71 4.22
CA GLN A 151 8.18 -29.10 3.32
C GLN A 151 7.70 -29.91 2.11
N SER A 152 6.44 -30.31 2.10
CA SER A 152 5.83 -31.07 1.01
C SER A 152 4.95 -30.18 0.13
N LYS A 153 5.12 -30.24 -1.19
CA LYS A 153 4.26 -29.54 -2.15
C LYS A 153 2.78 -29.89 -1.95
N VAL A 154 2.48 -31.16 -1.72
CA VAL A 154 1.10 -31.64 -1.51
C VAL A 154 0.49 -30.96 -0.27
N GLN A 155 1.22 -30.91 0.83
CA GLN A 155 0.76 -30.26 2.06
C GLN A 155 0.54 -28.74 1.83
N ILE A 156 1.45 -28.08 1.12
CA ILE A 156 1.30 -26.65 0.79
C ILE A 156 0.03 -26.41 -0.03
N GLU A 157 -0.20 -27.23 -1.07
CA GLU A 157 -1.38 -27.11 -1.93
C GLU A 157 -2.67 -27.37 -1.17
N GLN A 158 -2.71 -28.35 -0.25
CA GLN A 158 -3.87 -28.62 0.62
C GLN A 158 -4.17 -27.44 1.55
N LEU A 159 -3.17 -26.94 2.27
CA LEU A 159 -3.33 -25.80 3.17
C LEU A 159 -3.72 -24.51 2.42
N MET A 160 -3.14 -24.28 1.25
CA MET A 160 -3.50 -23.13 0.42
C MET A 160 -4.92 -23.25 -0.15
N HIS A 161 -5.39 -24.45 -0.48
CA HIS A 161 -6.77 -24.67 -0.91
C HIS A 161 -7.76 -24.41 0.22
N ASN A 162 -7.48 -24.91 1.42
CA ASN A 162 -8.27 -24.59 2.61
C ASN A 162 -8.29 -23.07 2.89
N LEU A 163 -7.15 -22.39 2.77
CA LEU A 163 -7.07 -20.93 2.92
C LEU A 163 -7.90 -20.20 1.84
N GLU A 164 -7.88 -20.64 0.59
CA GLU A 164 -8.71 -20.09 -0.50
C GLU A 164 -10.20 -20.19 -0.18
N GLN A 165 -10.64 -21.36 0.30
CA GLN A 165 -12.03 -21.56 0.73
C GLN A 165 -12.38 -20.62 1.89
N TYR A 166 -11.53 -20.54 2.90
CA TYR A 166 -11.74 -19.65 4.06
C TYR A 166 -11.82 -18.16 3.69
N ILE A 167 -11.04 -17.73 2.69
CA ILE A 167 -11.10 -16.35 2.17
C ILE A 167 -12.42 -16.05 1.47
N ASN A 168 -12.92 -17.00 0.66
CA ASN A 168 -14.01 -16.75 -0.28
C ASN A 168 -15.38 -17.25 0.20
N GLU A 169 -15.44 -18.10 1.22
CA GLU A 169 -16.67 -18.66 1.77
C GLU A 169 -17.00 -18.01 3.13
N PRO A 170 -17.86 -16.96 3.17
CA PRO A 170 -18.19 -16.26 4.41
C PRO A 170 -18.78 -17.19 5.48
N ASP A 171 -19.59 -18.17 5.05
CA ASP A 171 -20.33 -19.07 5.94
C ASP A 171 -19.44 -20.11 6.64
N MET A 172 -18.16 -20.26 6.26
CA MET A 172 -17.24 -21.16 6.98
C MET A 172 -17.04 -20.75 8.43
N GLN A 173 -17.07 -19.46 8.73
CA GLN A 173 -16.99 -18.93 10.08
C GLN A 173 -17.65 -17.54 10.12
N ASP A 174 -18.71 -17.43 10.94
CA ASP A 174 -19.44 -16.16 11.13
C ASP A 174 -18.77 -15.31 12.21
N ILE A 175 -17.73 -14.57 11.81
CA ILE A 175 -16.99 -13.60 12.65
C ILE A 175 -16.67 -12.35 11.84
N ASP A 176 -16.35 -11.25 12.51
CA ASP A 176 -15.99 -9.99 11.83
C ASP A 176 -14.85 -10.19 10.82
N PRO A 177 -14.99 -9.63 9.59
CA PRO A 177 -13.97 -9.76 8.55
C PRO A 177 -12.56 -9.29 8.96
N LEU A 178 -12.43 -8.35 9.90
CA LEU A 178 -11.11 -7.92 10.37
C LEU A 178 -10.43 -8.99 11.23
N ILE A 179 -11.21 -9.78 11.99
CA ILE A 179 -10.70 -10.95 12.72
C ILE A 179 -10.25 -12.01 11.70
N LYS A 180 -11.08 -12.30 10.69
CA LYS A 180 -10.72 -13.22 9.61
C LYS A 180 -9.45 -12.78 8.88
N MET A 181 -9.29 -11.48 8.57
CA MET A 181 -8.08 -10.95 7.95
C MET A 181 -6.81 -11.26 8.76
N ALA A 182 -6.87 -11.09 10.08
CA ALA A 182 -5.73 -11.40 10.94
C ALA A 182 -5.38 -12.89 10.91
N ILE A 183 -6.38 -13.78 10.92
CA ILE A 183 -6.20 -15.23 10.82
C ILE A 183 -5.62 -15.61 9.45
N ILE A 184 -6.18 -15.09 8.37
CA ILE A 184 -5.71 -15.30 6.98
C ILE A 184 -4.23 -14.91 6.85
N HIS A 185 -3.86 -13.76 7.40
CA HIS A 185 -2.48 -13.28 7.33
C HIS A 185 -1.50 -14.22 8.04
N HIS A 186 -1.80 -14.62 9.28
CA HIS A 186 -0.97 -15.56 10.03
C HIS A 186 -0.87 -16.93 9.34
N GLN A 187 -2.00 -17.43 8.82
CA GLN A 187 -2.07 -18.71 8.11
C GLN A 187 -1.18 -18.70 6.88
N PHE A 188 -1.29 -17.66 6.04
CA PHE A 188 -0.47 -17.51 4.84
C PHE A 188 1.02 -17.42 5.18
N GLU A 189 1.39 -16.61 6.18
CA GLU A 189 2.77 -16.47 6.67
C GLU A 189 3.33 -17.80 7.22
N SER A 190 2.48 -18.64 7.79
CA SER A 190 2.88 -19.95 8.33
C SER A 190 2.99 -21.02 7.25
N ILE A 191 2.11 -21.03 6.25
CA ILE A 191 2.23 -21.91 5.09
C ILE A 191 3.49 -21.55 4.28
N HIS A 192 3.77 -20.27 4.13
CA HIS A 192 4.95 -19.75 3.42
C HIS A 192 5.11 -20.40 2.04
N PRO A 193 4.10 -20.26 1.14
CA PRO A 193 3.95 -21.14 -0.02
C PRO A 193 4.95 -20.89 -1.15
N PHE A 194 5.62 -19.73 -1.19
CA PHE A 194 6.55 -19.35 -2.25
C PHE A 194 8.01 -19.44 -1.81
N TYR A 195 8.92 -19.45 -2.78
CA TYR A 195 10.35 -19.38 -2.49
C TYR A 195 10.77 -18.01 -1.98
N ASP A 196 10.14 -16.94 -2.49
CA ASP A 196 10.38 -15.55 -2.08
C ASP A 196 9.09 -14.72 -2.15
N GLY A 197 9.10 -13.55 -1.49
CA GLY A 197 7.99 -12.59 -1.52
C GLY A 197 6.78 -12.96 -0.67
N ASN A 198 6.86 -13.96 0.24
CA ASN A 198 5.70 -14.38 1.04
C ASN A 198 5.17 -13.23 1.90
N GLY A 199 5.99 -12.56 2.70
CA GLY A 199 5.55 -11.47 3.55
C GLY A 199 4.90 -10.33 2.77
N ARG A 200 5.49 -9.94 1.65
CA ARG A 200 4.93 -8.91 0.75
C ARG A 200 3.60 -9.35 0.14
N THR A 201 3.51 -10.60 -0.32
CA THR A 201 2.26 -11.19 -0.85
C THR A 201 1.18 -11.27 0.22
N GLY A 202 1.50 -11.69 1.45
CA GLY A 202 0.58 -11.77 2.59
C GLY A 202 -0.04 -10.41 2.93
N ARG A 203 0.77 -9.33 2.90
CA ARG A 203 0.27 -7.97 3.12
C ARG A 203 -0.63 -7.49 1.98
N ILE A 204 -0.31 -7.81 0.72
CA ILE A 204 -1.22 -7.56 -0.41
C ILE A 204 -2.54 -8.30 -0.24
N ILE A 205 -2.52 -9.59 0.11
CA ILE A 205 -3.72 -10.40 0.38
C ILE A 205 -4.60 -9.73 1.44
N SER A 206 -4.01 -9.26 2.54
CA SER A 206 -4.74 -8.59 3.62
C SER A 206 -5.49 -7.35 3.13
N ILE A 207 -4.85 -6.49 2.35
CA ILE A 207 -5.48 -5.28 1.79
C ILE A 207 -6.58 -5.65 0.79
N LEU A 208 -6.33 -6.61 -0.10
CA LEU A 208 -7.31 -7.07 -1.08
C LEU A 208 -8.51 -7.74 -0.41
N TYR A 209 -8.31 -8.45 0.71
CA TYR A 209 -9.38 -9.03 1.50
C TYR A 209 -10.34 -7.97 2.06
N LEU A 210 -9.82 -6.81 2.49
CA LEU A 210 -10.66 -5.68 2.91
C LEU A 210 -11.49 -5.12 1.75
N VAL A 211 -10.93 -5.10 0.53
CA VAL A 211 -11.65 -4.68 -0.68
C VAL A 211 -12.74 -5.70 -1.07
N ILE A 212 -12.46 -6.99 -0.97
CA ILE A 212 -13.44 -8.06 -1.26
C ILE A 212 -14.65 -7.94 -0.33
N ASN A 213 -14.41 -7.68 0.95
CA ASN A 213 -15.45 -7.55 1.97
C ASN A 213 -16.09 -6.15 2.03
N ASN A 214 -15.85 -5.29 1.03
CA ASN A 214 -16.40 -3.93 0.92
C ASN A 214 -16.07 -3.01 2.12
N LEU A 215 -15.07 -3.34 2.91
CA LEU A 215 -14.55 -2.47 3.96
C LEU A 215 -13.75 -1.30 3.36
N LEU A 216 -13.19 -1.50 2.18
CA LEU A 216 -12.54 -0.48 1.35
C LEU A 216 -13.03 -0.61 -0.10
N ASP A 217 -13.12 0.52 -0.82
CA ASP A 217 -13.39 0.52 -2.27
C ASP A 217 -12.10 0.49 -3.10
N LEU A 218 -11.01 0.98 -2.52
CA LEU A 218 -9.68 1.11 -3.13
C LEU A 218 -8.62 0.48 -2.22
N PRO A 219 -7.50 -0.05 -2.76
CA PRO A 219 -6.42 -0.63 -1.97
C PRO A 219 -5.51 0.46 -1.38
N VAL A 220 -6.09 1.33 -0.54
CA VAL A 220 -5.43 2.55 -0.05
C VAL A 220 -5.04 2.48 1.43
N LEU A 221 -5.26 1.34 2.09
CA LEU A 221 -4.82 1.13 3.46
C LEU A 221 -3.32 0.81 3.49
N TYR A 222 -2.63 1.47 4.34
CA TYR A 222 -1.17 1.53 4.43
C TYR A 222 -0.67 0.69 5.62
N LEU A 223 -1.01 -0.62 5.60
CA LEU A 223 -0.76 -1.56 6.71
C LEU A 223 0.71 -1.64 7.12
N SER A 224 1.61 -1.62 6.13
CA SER A 224 3.03 -1.87 6.36
C SER A 224 3.70 -0.78 7.18
N ARG A 225 3.14 0.41 7.21
CA ARG A 225 3.67 1.53 8.00
C ARG A 225 3.75 1.22 9.49
N TYR A 226 2.62 0.83 10.07
CA TYR A 226 2.57 0.49 11.49
C TYR A 226 3.43 -0.75 11.79
N ILE A 227 3.40 -1.74 10.91
CA ILE A 227 4.20 -2.96 11.05
C ILE A 227 5.69 -2.63 11.05
N THR A 228 6.17 -1.74 10.15
CA THR A 228 7.57 -1.31 10.08
C THR A 228 8.04 -0.70 11.40
N HIS A 229 7.21 0.16 12.02
CA HIS A 229 7.54 0.76 13.32
C HIS A 229 7.44 -0.22 14.49
N ASN A 230 6.70 -1.31 14.35
CA ASN A 230 6.47 -2.32 15.37
C ASN A 230 6.95 -3.71 14.93
N LYS A 231 7.99 -3.76 14.08
CA LYS A 231 8.49 -4.98 13.42
C LYS A 231 8.84 -6.10 14.42
N GLY A 232 9.46 -5.74 15.53
CA GLY A 232 9.80 -6.69 16.58
C GLY A 232 8.58 -7.38 17.19
N GLU A 233 7.53 -6.61 17.47
CA GLU A 233 6.28 -7.12 18.04
C GLU A 233 5.51 -7.97 17.02
N TYR A 234 5.45 -7.53 15.77
CA TYR A 234 4.85 -8.28 14.67
C TYR A 234 5.43 -9.70 14.55
N TYR A 235 6.76 -9.83 14.44
CA TYR A 235 7.39 -11.14 14.33
C TYR A 235 7.29 -11.95 15.62
N ARG A 236 7.35 -11.30 16.79
CA ARG A 236 7.18 -11.95 18.08
C ARG A 236 5.79 -12.61 18.19
N LEU A 237 4.74 -11.91 17.78
CA LEU A 237 3.35 -12.41 17.86
C LEU A 237 3.09 -13.53 16.85
N ILE A 238 3.60 -13.44 15.62
CA ILE A 238 3.52 -14.55 14.67
C ILE A 238 4.20 -15.79 15.25
N GLN A 239 5.39 -15.62 15.83
CA GLN A 239 6.16 -16.73 16.36
C GLN A 239 5.54 -17.30 17.65
N SER A 240 4.92 -16.47 18.50
CA SER A 240 4.31 -16.94 19.73
C SER A 240 3.18 -17.95 19.52
N ILE A 241 2.38 -17.79 18.48
CA ILE A 241 1.36 -18.77 18.08
C ILE A 241 2.02 -20.09 17.64
N ARG A 242 3.10 -20.01 16.88
CA ARG A 242 3.83 -21.19 16.40
C ARG A 242 4.49 -21.97 17.55
N ASP A 243 5.03 -21.25 18.53
CA ASP A 243 5.70 -21.85 19.68
C ASP A 243 4.72 -22.44 20.71
N ALA A 244 3.56 -21.80 20.86
CA ALA A 244 2.53 -22.24 21.79
C ALA A 244 1.63 -23.35 21.24
N GLY A 245 1.66 -23.56 19.90
CA GLY A 245 0.77 -24.44 19.18
C GLY A 245 -0.56 -23.80 18.80
N ALA A 246 -1.19 -24.35 17.76
CA ALA A 246 -2.43 -23.80 17.19
C ALA A 246 -3.59 -23.77 18.18
N ASP A 247 -3.53 -24.61 19.23
CA ASP A 247 -4.56 -24.76 20.24
C ASP A 247 -4.50 -23.70 21.36
N ASN A 248 -3.63 -22.72 21.26
CA ASN A 248 -3.51 -21.66 22.24
C ASN A 248 -4.29 -20.39 21.84
N GLN A 249 -5.57 -20.33 22.21
CA GLN A 249 -6.46 -19.20 21.93
C GLN A 249 -5.88 -17.85 22.41
N ALA A 250 -5.22 -17.83 23.57
CA ALA A 250 -4.69 -16.57 24.12
C ALA A 250 -3.60 -15.91 23.24
N GLU A 251 -2.78 -16.70 22.55
CA GLU A 251 -1.79 -16.16 21.62
C GLU A 251 -2.46 -15.65 20.33
N TRP A 252 -3.50 -16.33 19.86
CA TRP A 252 -4.32 -15.83 18.74
C TRP A 252 -5.02 -14.52 19.09
N GLU A 253 -5.58 -14.36 20.29
CA GLU A 253 -6.21 -13.12 20.72
C GLU A 253 -5.23 -11.94 20.71
N LYS A 254 -4.00 -12.13 21.20
CA LYS A 254 -2.94 -11.10 21.16
C LYS A 254 -2.60 -10.70 19.73
N TRP A 255 -2.48 -11.67 18.83
CA TRP A 255 -2.23 -11.44 17.42
C TRP A 255 -3.37 -10.67 16.74
N ILE A 256 -4.61 -11.11 16.96
CA ILE A 256 -5.80 -10.46 16.41
C ILE A 256 -5.89 -9.01 16.90
N LEU A 257 -5.71 -8.76 18.19
CA LEU A 257 -5.71 -7.40 18.75
C LEU A 257 -4.62 -6.53 18.15
N PHE A 258 -3.42 -7.08 17.94
CA PHE A 258 -2.35 -6.36 17.25
C PHE A 258 -2.75 -5.98 15.82
N MET A 259 -3.26 -6.93 15.03
CA MET A 259 -3.66 -6.67 13.64
C MET A 259 -4.84 -5.70 13.53
N LEU A 260 -5.79 -5.75 14.44
CA LEU A 260 -6.89 -4.79 14.52
C LEU A 260 -6.36 -3.38 14.85
N LYS A 261 -5.35 -3.28 15.71
CA LYS A 261 -4.69 -2.01 16.00
C LYS A 261 -3.90 -1.50 14.80
N VAL A 262 -3.21 -2.37 14.06
CA VAL A 262 -2.57 -2.02 12.77
C VAL A 262 -3.60 -1.35 11.85
N VAL A 263 -4.78 -1.94 11.68
CA VAL A 263 -5.84 -1.38 10.83
C VAL A 263 -6.32 -0.01 11.34
N GLU A 264 -6.58 0.13 12.64
CA GLU A 264 -7.05 1.39 13.23
C GLU A 264 -6.06 2.53 12.99
N GLU A 265 -4.79 2.33 13.38
CA GLU A 265 -3.74 3.35 13.32
C GLU A 265 -3.40 3.74 11.87
N THR A 266 -3.28 2.74 10.99
CA THR A 266 -2.97 3.02 9.59
C THR A 266 -4.13 3.65 8.83
N ALA A 267 -5.37 3.31 9.16
CA ALA A 267 -6.53 4.00 8.61
C ALA A 267 -6.55 5.48 9.04
N GLU A 268 -6.24 5.78 10.29
CA GLU A 268 -6.16 7.16 10.78
C GLU A 268 -5.04 7.97 10.10
N GLU A 269 -3.86 7.38 9.94
CA GLU A 269 -2.76 8.03 9.19
C GLU A 269 -3.14 8.26 7.73
N THR A 270 -3.76 7.27 7.08
CA THR A 270 -4.18 7.40 5.68
C THR A 270 -5.26 8.47 5.51
N ILE A 271 -6.20 8.60 6.45
CA ILE A 271 -7.20 9.68 6.47
C ILE A 271 -6.53 11.05 6.48
N ARG A 272 -5.53 11.26 7.37
CA ARG A 272 -4.77 12.52 7.41
C ARG A 272 -4.10 12.82 6.08
N LEU A 273 -3.48 11.82 5.47
CA LEU A 273 -2.81 11.95 4.18
C LEU A 273 -3.79 12.29 3.04
N VAL A 274 -4.92 11.62 2.95
CA VAL A 274 -5.96 11.90 1.93
C VAL A 274 -6.54 13.30 2.12
N LYS A 275 -6.82 13.72 3.36
CA LYS A 275 -7.26 15.09 3.67
C LYS A 275 -6.21 16.13 3.24
N GLY A 276 -4.93 15.86 3.50
CA GLY A 276 -3.82 16.71 3.06
C GLY A 276 -3.73 16.83 1.53
N ILE A 277 -3.85 15.71 0.80
CA ILE A 277 -3.89 15.72 -0.67
C ILE A 277 -5.08 16.54 -1.16
N SER A 278 -6.27 16.35 -0.59
CA SER A 278 -7.48 17.09 -0.97
C SER A 278 -7.33 18.59 -0.75
N GLN A 279 -6.74 19.01 0.38
CA GLN A 279 -6.46 20.39 0.68
C GLN A 279 -5.47 20.99 -0.33
N LEU A 280 -4.33 20.32 -0.57
CA LEU A 280 -3.35 20.76 -1.56
C LEU A 280 -3.96 20.88 -2.97
N MET A 281 -4.78 19.92 -3.39
CA MET A 281 -5.48 20.00 -4.68
C MET A 281 -6.38 21.23 -4.76
N SER A 282 -7.06 21.58 -3.67
CA SER A 282 -7.91 22.77 -3.61
C SER A 282 -7.08 24.06 -3.71
N GLU A 283 -5.96 24.16 -2.98
CA GLU A 283 -5.05 25.29 -3.04
C GLU A 283 -4.46 25.47 -4.45
N TYR A 284 -3.94 24.41 -5.05
CA TYR A 284 -3.42 24.44 -6.42
C TYR A 284 -4.49 24.87 -7.43
N LYS A 285 -5.71 24.36 -7.29
CA LYS A 285 -6.84 24.73 -8.16
C LYS A 285 -7.16 26.22 -8.05
N ASN A 286 -7.10 26.80 -6.86
CA ASN A 286 -7.39 28.22 -6.63
C ASN A 286 -6.33 29.14 -7.26
N ILE A 287 -5.07 28.67 -7.40
CA ILE A 287 -3.99 29.40 -8.06
C ILE A 287 -4.02 29.16 -9.59
N LEU A 288 -4.18 27.91 -10.00
CA LEU A 288 -4.13 27.54 -11.44
C LEU A 288 -5.32 28.06 -12.23
N ARG A 289 -6.52 28.14 -11.65
CA ARG A 289 -7.72 28.66 -12.33
C ARG A 289 -7.57 30.10 -12.82
N PRO A 290 -7.20 31.09 -12.00
CA PRO A 290 -6.97 32.45 -12.48
C PRO A 290 -5.74 32.54 -13.38
N LEU A 291 -4.66 31.78 -13.13
CA LEU A 291 -3.44 31.79 -13.94
C LEU A 291 -3.69 31.38 -15.39
N PHE A 292 -4.51 30.40 -15.64
CA PHE A 292 -4.80 29.86 -16.98
C PHE A 292 -6.15 30.34 -17.55
N GLY A 293 -7.03 30.91 -16.73
CA GLY A 293 -8.34 31.40 -17.16
C GLY A 293 -9.13 30.34 -17.95
N ARG A 294 -9.52 30.65 -19.19
CA ARG A 294 -10.26 29.73 -20.09
C ARG A 294 -9.45 28.50 -20.53
N GLN A 295 -8.13 28.54 -20.39
CA GLN A 295 -7.23 27.41 -20.76
C GLN A 295 -7.05 26.42 -19.62
N TYR A 296 -7.54 26.73 -18.41
CA TYR A 296 -7.51 25.80 -17.29
C TYR A 296 -8.33 24.55 -17.58
N LYS A 297 -7.72 23.37 -17.35
CA LYS A 297 -8.38 22.08 -17.42
C LYS A 297 -8.05 21.28 -16.17
N HIS A 298 -8.98 20.43 -15.73
CA HIS A 298 -8.79 19.57 -14.56
C HIS A 298 -7.66 18.55 -14.75
N GLU A 299 -7.43 18.13 -16.00
CA GLU A 299 -6.37 17.21 -16.38
C GLU A 299 -4.98 17.74 -15.99
N LEU A 300 -4.79 19.07 -16.03
CA LEU A 300 -3.54 19.67 -15.56
C LEU A 300 -3.34 19.43 -14.06
N LEU A 301 -4.35 19.74 -13.24
CA LEU A 301 -4.30 19.51 -11.81
C LEU A 301 -4.10 18.01 -11.50
N ASN A 302 -4.88 17.14 -12.15
CA ASN A 302 -4.76 15.70 -11.97
C ASN A 302 -3.36 15.19 -12.29
N ASN A 303 -2.73 15.66 -13.38
CA ASN A 303 -1.37 15.28 -13.73
C ASN A 303 -0.36 15.63 -12.63
N LEU A 304 -0.44 16.84 -12.06
CA LEU A 304 0.49 17.29 -11.01
C LEU A 304 0.38 16.48 -9.70
N PHE A 305 -0.77 15.86 -9.44
CA PHE A 305 -1.00 15.03 -8.26
C PHE A 305 -0.82 13.54 -8.54
N PHE A 306 -1.05 13.11 -9.78
CA PHE A 306 -0.77 11.74 -10.20
C PHE A 306 0.74 11.49 -10.35
N HIS A 307 1.48 12.51 -10.83
CA HIS A 307 2.93 12.48 -11.02
C HIS A 307 3.62 13.52 -10.14
N PRO A 308 4.05 13.17 -8.91
CA PRO A 308 4.83 14.09 -8.06
C PRO A 308 6.06 14.66 -8.75
N TYR A 309 6.65 13.88 -9.67
CA TYR A 309 7.63 14.31 -10.66
C TYR A 309 6.98 14.26 -12.04
N THR A 310 6.53 15.39 -12.56
CA THR A 310 5.97 15.45 -13.93
C THR A 310 7.00 15.91 -14.95
N LYS A 311 6.69 15.71 -16.22
CA LYS A 311 7.51 16.14 -17.36
C LYS A 311 6.62 16.61 -18.52
N ILE A 312 7.25 17.31 -19.48
CA ILE A 312 6.55 17.92 -20.63
C ILE A 312 5.71 16.90 -21.39
N GLU A 313 6.23 15.68 -21.59
CA GLU A 313 5.55 14.62 -22.33
C GLU A 313 4.24 14.17 -21.65
N PHE A 314 4.20 14.13 -20.32
CA PHE A 314 2.99 13.79 -19.57
C PHE A 314 1.90 14.85 -19.76
N ILE A 315 2.27 16.13 -19.66
CA ILE A 315 1.33 17.24 -19.91
C ILE A 315 0.84 17.25 -21.36
N GLN A 316 1.71 16.91 -22.34
CA GLN A 316 1.29 16.80 -23.73
C GLN A 316 0.22 15.74 -23.92
N GLN A 317 0.38 14.57 -23.29
CA GLN A 317 -0.54 13.44 -23.39
C GLN A 317 -1.87 13.75 -22.71
N ASP A 318 -1.83 14.21 -21.45
CA ASP A 318 -3.04 14.39 -20.65
C ASP A 318 -3.87 15.61 -21.08
N MET A 319 -3.22 16.68 -21.51
CA MET A 319 -3.89 17.92 -21.94
C MET A 319 -4.15 17.97 -23.44
N LEU A 320 -3.59 17.04 -24.23
CA LEU A 320 -3.65 17.02 -25.70
C LEU A 320 -3.13 18.34 -26.30
N VAL A 321 -1.96 18.80 -25.85
CA VAL A 321 -1.33 20.06 -26.29
C VAL A 321 0.05 19.82 -26.93
N GLN A 322 0.49 20.80 -27.73
CA GLN A 322 1.82 20.79 -28.35
C GLN A 322 2.91 21.00 -27.28
N ARG A 323 4.13 20.46 -27.52
CA ARG A 323 5.29 20.58 -26.63
C ARG A 323 5.54 22.01 -26.14
N LYS A 324 5.48 23.00 -27.03
CA LYS A 324 5.70 24.41 -26.69
C LYS A 324 4.67 24.93 -25.68
N THR A 325 3.42 24.54 -25.82
CA THR A 325 2.34 24.88 -24.86
C THR A 325 2.52 24.19 -23.52
N ALA A 326 2.83 22.89 -23.52
CA ALA A 326 3.09 22.14 -22.29
C ALA A 326 4.27 22.73 -21.51
N THR A 327 5.37 23.10 -22.19
CA THR A 327 6.52 23.76 -21.58
C THR A 327 6.12 25.09 -20.96
N LYS A 328 5.39 25.92 -21.71
CA LYS A 328 4.91 27.22 -21.20
C LYS A 328 4.05 27.05 -19.96
N TYR A 329 3.14 26.07 -19.92
CA TYR A 329 2.28 25.83 -18.77
C TYR A 329 3.09 25.45 -17.53
N LEU A 330 4.03 24.51 -17.68
CA LEU A 330 4.87 24.09 -16.56
C LEU A 330 5.77 25.23 -16.05
N ASP A 331 6.36 26.01 -16.94
CA ASP A 331 7.21 27.15 -16.55
C ASP A 331 6.39 28.24 -15.83
N MET A 332 5.16 28.54 -16.28
CA MET A 332 4.25 29.46 -15.55
C MET A 332 3.89 28.93 -14.14
N ILE A 333 3.73 27.63 -13.99
CA ILE A 333 3.44 27.04 -12.65
C ILE A 333 4.67 27.12 -11.75
N VAL A 334 5.88 26.94 -12.30
CA VAL A 334 7.13 27.15 -11.53
C VAL A 334 7.23 28.58 -10.99
N GLU A 335 6.84 29.59 -11.79
CA GLU A 335 6.83 30.99 -11.37
C GLU A 335 5.89 31.25 -10.17
N THR A 336 4.85 30.43 -9.97
CA THR A 336 3.97 30.52 -8.79
C THR A 336 4.54 29.85 -7.54
N GLY A 337 5.66 29.13 -7.66
CA GLY A 337 6.24 28.35 -6.54
C GLY A 337 5.55 27.03 -6.27
N LEU A 338 4.52 26.62 -7.04
CA LEU A 338 3.84 25.33 -6.87
C LEU A 338 4.67 24.15 -7.37
N LEU A 339 5.57 24.38 -8.29
CA LEU A 339 6.50 23.37 -8.81
C LEU A 339 7.93 23.87 -8.75
N GLU A 340 8.86 22.96 -8.55
CA GLU A 340 10.28 23.19 -8.71
C GLU A 340 10.79 22.51 -9.99
N LYS A 341 11.53 23.26 -10.82
CA LYS A 341 12.13 22.75 -12.05
C LYS A 341 13.51 22.19 -11.78
N VAL A 342 13.69 20.89 -11.98
CA VAL A 342 14.95 20.18 -11.77
C VAL A 342 15.42 19.58 -13.09
N LYS A 343 16.68 19.80 -13.43
CA LYS A 343 17.31 19.18 -14.58
C LYS A 343 18.01 17.90 -14.17
N ILE A 344 17.53 16.76 -14.67
CA ILE A 344 18.19 15.48 -14.50
C ILE A 344 18.76 15.08 -15.86
N LYS A 345 20.10 15.08 -15.97
CA LYS A 345 20.83 14.88 -17.22
C LYS A 345 20.38 15.87 -18.32
N HIS A 346 19.67 15.39 -19.33
CA HIS A 346 19.22 16.21 -20.49
C HIS A 346 17.73 16.54 -20.46
N THR A 347 17.00 16.10 -19.41
CA THR A 347 15.54 16.27 -19.30
C THR A 347 15.19 17.16 -18.11
N ASN A 348 14.26 18.10 -18.34
CA ASN A 348 13.66 18.88 -17.26
C ASN A 348 12.48 18.12 -16.66
N TYR A 349 12.49 18.02 -15.33
CA TYR A 349 11.39 17.51 -14.51
C TYR A 349 10.83 18.64 -13.65
N TYR A 350 9.57 18.53 -13.32
CA TYR A 350 8.84 19.51 -12.56
C TYR A 350 8.27 18.80 -11.33
N MET A 351 8.80 19.16 -10.16
CA MET A 351 8.51 18.49 -8.89
C MET A 351 7.41 19.22 -8.14
N ASN A 352 6.39 18.50 -7.72
CA ASN A 352 5.39 18.98 -6.75
C ASN A 352 5.96 18.80 -5.34
N VAL A 353 6.79 19.77 -4.91
CA VAL A 353 7.54 19.69 -3.65
C VAL A 353 6.61 19.52 -2.45
N ARG A 354 5.53 20.30 -2.38
CA ARG A 354 4.55 20.21 -1.27
C ARG A 354 3.86 18.84 -1.17
N LEU A 355 3.57 18.21 -2.31
CA LEU A 355 3.01 16.86 -2.31
C LEU A 355 4.05 15.82 -1.85
N ILE A 356 5.30 15.98 -2.26
CA ILE A 356 6.41 15.12 -1.83
C ILE A 356 6.64 15.29 -0.31
N GLU A 357 6.67 16.51 0.20
CA GLU A 357 6.79 16.79 1.63
C GLU A 357 5.64 16.19 2.43
N LEU A 358 4.41 16.26 1.91
CA LEU A 358 3.25 15.61 2.53
C LEU A 358 3.44 14.09 2.67
N PHE A 359 4.03 13.44 1.67
CA PHE A 359 4.36 12.01 1.75
C PHE A 359 5.53 11.71 2.70
N MET A 360 6.47 12.64 2.86
CA MET A 360 7.64 12.48 3.74
C MET A 360 7.35 12.84 5.19
N ASN A 361 6.74 13.99 5.43
CA ASN A 361 6.58 14.58 6.76
C ASN A 361 5.19 14.36 7.37
N ARG A 362 4.20 14.03 6.54
CA ARG A 362 2.80 13.74 6.90
C ARG A 362 2.08 14.79 7.76
N GLU A 363 2.68 15.94 7.92
CA GLU A 363 2.05 17.13 8.48
C GLU A 363 2.29 18.27 7.50
N LEU A 364 1.21 18.88 7.00
CA LEU A 364 1.33 20.17 6.34
C LEU A 364 1.68 21.19 7.43
N PRO A 365 2.70 22.03 7.25
CA PRO A 365 2.82 23.24 8.06
C PRO A 365 1.50 24.01 7.90
N ILE A 366 0.81 24.26 9.00
CA ILE A 366 -0.34 25.17 9.02
C ILE A 366 0.24 26.57 8.85
N GLU A 367 0.57 26.98 7.64
CA GLU A 367 0.85 28.37 7.34
C GLU A 367 -0.45 29.14 7.20
N ASN A 368 -0.82 29.81 8.27
CA ASN A 368 -1.75 30.94 8.28
C ASN A 368 -1.08 32.13 7.56
N ASN A 369 -0.87 32.10 6.24
CA ASN A 369 -0.39 33.27 5.50
C ASN A 369 -0.90 33.25 4.05
N ASN A 370 -2.24 33.32 3.90
CA ASN A 370 -2.86 33.55 2.59
C ASN A 370 -3.09 35.03 2.28
N THR A 371 -2.55 35.98 3.06
CA THR A 371 -2.85 37.41 2.88
C THR A 371 -1.79 38.14 2.04
N GLU A 372 -0.54 37.71 2.02
CA GLU A 372 0.52 38.44 1.33
C GLU A 372 0.71 38.12 -0.14
N ILE A 373 0.31 36.92 -0.59
CA ILE A 373 0.50 36.53 -2.03
C ILE A 373 -0.59 37.14 -2.93
N ILE A 374 -1.76 37.45 -2.37
CA ILE A 374 -2.87 38.04 -3.17
C ILE A 374 -2.66 39.52 -3.41
N GLU A 375 -1.98 40.26 -2.51
CA GLU A 375 -1.71 41.66 -2.69
C GLU A 375 -0.59 41.98 -3.68
N SER A 376 0.34 41.05 -3.92
CA SER A 376 1.42 41.25 -4.90
C SER A 376 0.99 41.02 -6.37
N ILE A 377 -0.16 40.41 -6.60
CA ILE A 377 -0.68 40.12 -7.96
C ILE A 377 -1.69 41.19 -8.42
N SER A 378 -2.23 41.98 -7.50
CA SER A 378 -3.19 43.05 -7.84
C SER A 378 -2.55 44.44 -8.14
N SER A 379 -1.22 44.50 -8.15
CA SER A 379 -0.47 45.78 -8.40
C SER A 379 0.46 45.73 -9.61
N VAL A 380 0.18 44.86 -10.62
CA VAL A 380 0.83 44.92 -11.95
C VAL A 380 -0.18 45.05 -13.05
#